data_d946ddca4d0932c27f5184bbc0f6523b
#
_entry.id   d946ddca4d0932c27f5184bbc0f6523b
#
_cell.length_a   1.000
_cell.length_b   1.000
_cell.length_c   1.000
_cell.angle_alpha   90.00
_cell.angle_beta   90.00
_cell.angle_gamma   90.00
#
_symmetry.space_group_name_H-M   'P 1'
#
loop_
_entity.id
_entity.type
_entity.pdbx_description
1 polymer ?
#
loop_
_entity_poly.entity_id
_entity_poly.type
_entity_poly.pdbx_seq_one_letter_code
_entity_poly.pdbx_strand_id
1 'polypeptide(L)'
;LLLFAPVLAALAVTGQLWLGAIGVVVVFTTASMPDIDVRLPLVSHRGITHTVWAALGVGLATAVPVYSTSEAIVSSMPELAVYEPVTLGAYTGGVVAFSVLGHLVGDALTPMGIRPLAPLSNRSYSLGLWTADSIANKVLFGLGVGALAGTVALVSLV
;
A
#
# COMPACT_ATOMS: atom_id res chain seq x y z
N LEU A 1 -6.68 -1.07 -0.73
CA LEU A 1 -7.14 -0.68 -2.07
C LEU A 1 -8.05 0.55 -2.03
N LEU A 2 -9.15 0.51 -1.28
CA LEU A 2 -10.13 1.63 -1.24
C LEU A 2 -9.49 2.97 -0.89
N LEU A 3 -8.56 2.99 0.07
CA LEU A 3 -7.85 4.21 0.48
C LEU A 3 -6.96 4.81 -0.61
N PHE A 4 -6.57 4.02 -1.62
CA PHE A 4 -5.74 4.50 -2.73
C PHE A 4 -6.56 5.13 -3.87
N ALA A 5 -7.85 4.86 -3.97
CA ALA A 5 -8.69 5.40 -5.04
C ALA A 5 -8.65 6.94 -5.17
N PRO A 6 -8.73 7.74 -4.07
CA PRO A 6 -8.61 9.19 -4.19
C PRO A 6 -7.21 9.65 -4.62
N VAL A 7 -6.15 8.92 -4.26
CA VAL A 7 -4.78 9.21 -4.72
C VAL A 7 -4.68 8.98 -6.22
N LEU A 8 -5.21 7.84 -6.70
CA LEU A 8 -5.26 7.53 -8.12
C LEU A 8 -6.05 8.59 -8.91
N ALA A 9 -7.21 9.01 -8.40
CA ALA A 9 -8.01 10.06 -9.02
C ALA A 9 -7.24 11.38 -9.13
N ALA A 10 -6.55 11.80 -8.06
CA ALA A 10 -5.72 13.01 -8.06
C ALA A 10 -4.57 12.92 -9.08
N LEU A 11 -3.87 11.79 -9.15
CA LEU A 11 -2.81 11.56 -10.13
C LEU A 11 -3.35 11.60 -11.57
N ALA A 12 -4.53 11.02 -11.79
CA ALA A 12 -5.17 11.02 -13.10
C ALA A 12 -5.54 12.42 -13.56
N VAL A 13 -6.18 13.21 -12.70
CA VAL A 13 -6.57 14.61 -13.01
C VAL A 13 -5.35 15.51 -13.25
N THR A 14 -4.22 15.23 -12.60
CA THR A 14 -2.97 15.96 -12.79
C THR A 14 -2.11 15.43 -13.94
N GLY A 15 -2.60 14.47 -14.73
CA GLY A 15 -1.88 13.89 -15.86
C GLY A 15 -0.76 12.91 -15.48
N GLN A 16 -0.69 12.51 -14.21
CA GLN A 16 0.36 11.61 -13.67
C GLN A 16 -0.02 10.13 -13.83
N LEU A 17 -0.45 9.74 -15.04
CA LEU A 17 -1.04 8.41 -15.30
C LEU A 17 -0.08 7.26 -15.00
N TRP A 18 1.21 7.42 -15.33
CA TRP A 18 2.21 6.39 -15.07
C TRP A 18 2.46 6.17 -13.58
N LEU A 19 2.52 7.24 -12.78
CA LEU A 19 2.57 7.08 -11.32
C LEU A 19 1.29 6.43 -10.81
N GLY A 20 0.14 6.78 -11.35
CA GLY A 20 -1.13 6.12 -11.03
C GLY A 20 -1.10 4.62 -11.30
N ALA A 21 -0.64 4.21 -12.48
CA ALA A 21 -0.50 2.81 -12.86
C ALA A 21 0.47 2.04 -11.95
N ILE A 22 1.67 2.59 -11.71
CA ILE A 22 2.64 2.03 -10.77
C ILE A 22 2.00 1.88 -9.38
N GLY A 23 1.34 2.92 -8.89
CA GLY A 23 0.69 2.91 -7.59
C GLY A 23 -0.36 1.81 -7.45
N VAL A 24 -1.21 1.59 -8.46
CA VAL A 24 -2.20 0.50 -8.46
C VAL A 24 -1.52 -0.86 -8.34
N VAL A 25 -0.50 -1.12 -9.16
CA VAL A 25 0.25 -2.39 -9.13
C VAL A 25 0.91 -2.59 -7.77
N VAL A 26 1.57 -1.56 -7.24
CA VAL A 26 2.25 -1.61 -5.94
C VAL A 26 1.25 -1.90 -4.82
N VAL A 27 0.14 -1.14 -4.73
CA VAL A 27 -0.87 -1.35 -3.67
C VAL A 27 -1.48 -2.75 -3.77
N PHE A 28 -1.79 -3.22 -4.98
CA PHE A 28 -2.39 -4.54 -5.17
C PHE A 28 -1.46 -5.68 -4.74
N THR A 29 -0.17 -5.57 -5.05
CA THR A 29 0.83 -6.59 -4.74
C THR A 29 1.31 -6.57 -3.28
N THR A 30 1.27 -5.40 -2.63
CA THR A 30 1.82 -5.23 -1.26
C THR A 30 0.77 -5.15 -0.16
N ALA A 31 -0.53 -5.09 -0.51
CA ALA A 31 -1.61 -4.93 0.48
C ALA A 31 -1.68 -6.06 1.53
N SER A 32 -1.27 -7.28 1.19
CA SER A 32 -1.24 -8.43 2.10
C SER A 32 0.17 -8.74 2.64
N MET A 33 1.13 -7.85 2.40
CA MET A 33 2.52 -8.08 2.79
C MET A 33 2.72 -8.27 4.31
N PRO A 34 2.01 -7.55 5.22
CA PRO A 34 2.12 -7.81 6.65
C PRO A 34 1.79 -9.25 7.06
N ASP A 35 0.82 -9.88 6.38
CA ASP A 35 0.36 -11.25 6.66
C ASP A 35 1.38 -12.34 6.28
N ILE A 36 2.55 -11.98 5.74
CA ILE A 36 3.62 -12.95 5.51
C ILE A 36 4.07 -13.62 6.82
N ASP A 37 3.86 -12.96 7.96
CA ASP A 37 4.18 -13.48 9.28
C ASP A 37 3.44 -14.81 9.60
N VAL A 38 2.26 -15.03 9.03
CA VAL A 38 1.53 -16.31 9.16
C VAL A 38 2.34 -17.50 8.63
N ARG A 39 3.26 -17.24 7.68
CA ARG A 39 4.11 -18.25 7.05
C ARG A 39 5.49 -18.35 7.69
N LEU A 40 5.83 -17.46 8.61
CA LEU A 40 7.15 -17.39 9.24
C LEU A 40 7.12 -17.98 10.65
N PRO A 41 7.81 -19.14 10.89
CA PRO A 41 7.66 -19.89 12.14
C PRO A 41 8.20 -19.18 13.38
N LEU A 42 9.01 -18.11 13.21
CA LEU A 42 9.63 -17.35 14.31
C LEU A 42 9.01 -15.98 14.53
N VAL A 43 8.01 -15.61 13.75
CA VAL A 43 7.36 -14.30 13.84
C VAL A 43 5.93 -14.49 14.34
N SER A 44 5.57 -13.81 15.41
CA SER A 44 4.20 -13.86 15.91
C SER A 44 3.25 -13.12 14.95
N HIS A 45 2.12 -13.73 14.64
CA HIS A 45 1.08 -13.08 13.85
C HIS A 45 0.63 -11.76 14.50
N ARG A 46 0.52 -10.72 13.67
CA ARG A 46 0.29 -9.33 14.10
C ARG A 46 1.36 -8.80 15.07
N GLY A 47 2.59 -9.31 14.93
CA GLY A 47 3.77 -8.84 15.64
C GLY A 47 4.44 -7.64 14.96
N ILE A 48 5.75 -7.74 14.73
CA ILE A 48 6.58 -6.65 14.18
C ILE A 48 6.14 -6.22 12.77
N THR A 49 5.63 -7.13 11.96
CA THR A 49 5.14 -6.88 10.60
C THR A 49 3.93 -5.95 10.57
N HIS A 50 3.15 -5.91 11.66
CA HIS A 50 1.95 -5.08 11.81
C HIS A 50 2.23 -3.81 12.64
N THR A 51 3.38 -3.18 12.39
CA THR A 51 3.78 -1.92 13.03
C THR A 51 4.01 -0.82 11.98
N VAL A 52 3.93 0.44 12.42
CA VAL A 52 4.29 1.58 11.57
C VAL A 52 5.77 1.55 11.18
N TRP A 53 6.62 0.95 12.01
CA TRP A 53 8.04 0.79 11.73
C TRP A 53 8.30 -0.18 10.58
N ALA A 54 7.53 -1.27 10.52
CA ALA A 54 7.58 -2.19 9.39
C ALA A 54 7.14 -1.49 8.10
N ALA A 55 6.05 -0.72 8.15
CA ALA A 55 5.59 0.06 6.98
C ALA A 55 6.69 1.01 6.47
N LEU A 56 7.31 1.78 7.37
CA LEU A 56 8.40 2.70 7.01
C LEU A 56 9.64 1.95 6.50
N GLY A 57 10.02 0.87 7.20
CA GLY A 57 11.18 0.05 6.82
C GLY A 57 11.05 -0.57 5.44
N VAL A 58 9.90 -1.15 5.12
CA VAL A 58 9.64 -1.74 3.79
C VAL A 58 9.52 -0.66 2.74
N GLY A 59 8.90 0.48 3.05
CA GLY A 59 8.86 1.64 2.17
C GLY A 59 10.26 2.12 1.79
N LEU A 60 11.15 2.30 2.77
CA LEU A 60 12.55 2.67 2.52
C LEU A 60 13.32 1.59 1.77
N ALA A 61 13.13 0.32 2.13
CA ALA A 61 13.74 -0.81 1.44
C ALA A 61 13.30 -0.93 -0.03
N THR A 62 12.17 -0.33 -0.40
CA THR A 62 11.72 -0.20 -1.79
C THR A 62 12.21 1.09 -2.43
N ALA A 63 12.13 2.22 -1.73
CA ALA A 63 12.52 3.54 -2.25
C ALA A 63 13.98 3.59 -2.70
N VAL A 64 14.88 3.05 -1.88
CA VAL A 64 16.34 3.12 -2.14
C VAL A 64 16.74 2.34 -3.40
N PRO A 65 16.35 1.07 -3.60
CA PRO A 65 16.63 0.36 -4.85
C PRO A 65 16.02 1.04 -6.08
N VAL A 66 14.75 1.49 -6.01
CA VAL A 66 14.09 2.16 -7.14
C VAL A 66 14.84 3.44 -7.51
N TYR A 67 15.25 4.24 -6.54
CA TYR A 67 16.10 5.42 -6.75
C TYR A 67 17.42 5.03 -7.42
N SER A 68 18.14 4.03 -6.88
CA SER A 68 19.48 3.65 -7.35
C SER A 68 19.46 3.01 -8.75
N THR A 69 18.34 2.39 -9.15
CA THR A 69 18.19 1.73 -10.47
C THR A 69 17.30 2.50 -11.43
N SER A 70 16.98 3.76 -11.12
CA SER A 70 16.06 4.59 -11.90
C SER A 70 16.45 4.72 -13.37
N GLU A 71 17.75 4.82 -13.69
CA GLU A 71 18.24 4.86 -15.08
C GLU A 71 17.89 3.59 -15.86
N ALA A 72 18.06 2.41 -15.23
CA ALA A 72 17.68 1.14 -15.84
C ALA A 72 16.16 1.02 -15.99
N ILE A 73 15.38 1.50 -15.03
CA ILE A 73 13.93 1.55 -15.12
C ILE A 73 13.49 2.44 -16.27
N VAL A 74 14.02 3.66 -16.37
CA VAL A 74 13.70 4.61 -17.44
C VAL A 74 14.13 4.09 -18.81
N SER A 75 15.26 3.39 -18.91
CA SER A 75 15.66 2.76 -20.18
C SER A 75 14.68 1.70 -20.67
N SER A 76 14.00 1.03 -19.74
CA SER A 76 12.98 0.00 -20.05
C SER A 76 11.58 0.58 -20.22
N MET A 77 11.31 1.73 -19.60
CA MET A 77 10.04 2.46 -19.61
C MET A 77 10.27 3.96 -19.84
N PRO A 78 10.52 4.38 -21.10
CA PRO A 78 10.90 5.77 -21.44
C PRO A 78 9.88 6.82 -20.98
N GLU A 79 8.63 6.43 -20.80
CA GLU A 79 7.56 7.30 -20.30
C GLU A 79 7.82 7.81 -18.89
N LEU A 80 8.67 7.13 -18.15
CA LEU A 80 9.07 7.53 -16.79
C LEU A 80 10.21 8.55 -16.77
N ALA A 81 10.81 8.87 -17.94
CA ALA A 81 11.90 9.85 -18.04
C ALA A 81 11.51 11.28 -17.62
N VAL A 82 10.22 11.56 -17.53
CA VAL A 82 9.71 12.85 -17.05
C VAL A 82 9.83 13.02 -15.53
N TYR A 83 10.13 11.93 -14.81
CA TYR A 83 10.24 11.95 -13.35
C TYR A 83 11.70 11.87 -12.91
N GLU A 84 12.06 12.72 -11.96
CA GLU A 84 13.36 12.66 -11.31
C GLU A 84 13.52 11.33 -10.55
N PRO A 85 14.75 10.75 -10.49
CA PRO A 85 15.04 9.52 -9.75
C PRO A 85 14.51 9.51 -8.31
N VAL A 86 14.66 10.65 -7.62
CA VAL A 86 14.16 10.80 -6.24
C VAL A 86 12.63 10.72 -6.18
N THR A 87 11.94 11.22 -7.19
CA THR A 87 10.47 11.15 -7.28
C THR A 87 10.00 9.71 -7.45
N LEU A 88 10.64 8.95 -8.35
CA LEU A 88 10.31 7.54 -8.58
C LEU A 88 10.53 6.71 -7.31
N GLY A 89 11.68 6.87 -6.65
CA GLY A 89 11.99 6.18 -5.41
C GLY A 89 11.05 6.55 -4.27
N ALA A 90 10.89 7.84 -3.99
CA ALA A 90 10.04 8.33 -2.91
C ALA A 90 8.57 7.98 -3.11
N TYR A 91 8.07 8.09 -4.35
CA TYR A 91 6.71 7.72 -4.67
C TYR A 91 6.48 6.21 -4.45
N THR A 92 7.31 5.35 -5.04
CA THR A 92 7.13 3.89 -4.96
C THR A 92 7.23 3.41 -3.51
N GLY A 93 8.26 3.84 -2.78
CA GLY A 93 8.41 3.51 -1.36
C GLY A 93 7.29 4.08 -0.49
N GLY A 94 6.83 5.30 -0.78
CA GLY A 94 5.69 5.93 -0.11
C GLY A 94 4.39 5.16 -0.32
N VAL A 95 4.14 4.68 -1.54
CA VAL A 95 2.95 3.85 -1.84
C VAL A 95 3.03 2.49 -1.17
N VAL A 96 4.22 1.87 -1.08
CA VAL A 96 4.41 0.63 -0.30
C VAL A 96 4.10 0.85 1.18
N ALA A 97 4.67 1.90 1.79
CA ALA A 97 4.38 2.23 3.18
C ALA A 97 2.89 2.51 3.40
N PHE A 98 2.26 3.28 2.51
CA PHE A 98 0.83 3.56 2.53
C PHE A 98 -0.01 2.29 2.44
N SER A 99 0.36 1.35 1.57
CA SER A 99 -0.34 0.06 1.40
C SER A 99 -0.31 -0.77 2.69
N VAL A 100 0.87 -0.87 3.32
CA VAL A 100 1.03 -1.54 4.62
C VAL A 100 0.23 -0.83 5.72
N LEU A 101 0.29 0.51 5.81
CA LEU A 101 -0.51 1.27 6.77
C LEU A 101 -2.02 1.08 6.54
N GLY A 102 -2.46 1.02 5.29
CA GLY A 102 -3.85 0.72 4.94
C GLY A 102 -4.30 -0.67 5.40
N HIS A 103 -3.42 -1.67 5.33
CA HIS A 103 -3.68 -2.99 5.92
C HIS A 103 -3.82 -2.91 7.45
N LEU A 104 -2.91 -2.22 8.12
CA LEU A 104 -2.96 -2.00 9.56
C LEU A 104 -4.28 -1.35 10.00
N VAL A 105 -4.76 -0.37 9.23
CA VAL A 105 -6.08 0.24 9.49
C VAL A 105 -7.18 -0.82 9.39
N GLY A 106 -7.16 -1.67 8.36
CA GLY A 106 -8.10 -2.77 8.21
C GLY A 106 -8.10 -3.70 9.43
N ASP A 107 -6.92 -4.05 9.92
CA ASP A 107 -6.77 -4.91 11.10
C ASP A 107 -7.24 -4.25 12.40
N ALA A 108 -7.04 -2.94 12.54
CA ALA A 108 -7.58 -2.19 13.69
C ALA A 108 -9.11 -2.17 13.72
N LEU A 109 -9.80 -2.41 12.61
CA LEU A 109 -11.25 -2.54 12.56
C LEU A 109 -11.72 -3.89 13.10
N THR A 110 -10.84 -4.90 13.17
CA THR A 110 -11.18 -6.25 13.64
C THR A 110 -11.10 -6.37 15.17
N PRO A 111 -11.78 -7.39 15.77
CA PRO A 111 -11.72 -7.63 17.22
C PRO A 111 -10.31 -7.95 17.75
N MET A 112 -9.44 -8.57 16.92
CA MET A 112 -8.07 -8.89 17.31
C MET A 112 -7.20 -7.63 17.43
N GLY A 113 -7.45 -6.60 16.61
CA GLY A 113 -6.71 -5.34 16.64
C GLY A 113 -5.23 -5.48 16.30
N ILE A 114 -4.50 -4.41 16.54
CA ILE A 114 -3.04 -4.31 16.31
C ILE A 114 -2.35 -3.50 17.41
N ARG A 115 -1.02 -3.62 17.48
CA ARG A 115 -0.14 -2.79 18.32
C ARG A 115 0.82 -2.00 17.44
N PRO A 116 0.36 -0.93 16.75
CA PRO A 116 1.09 -0.29 15.66
C PRO A 116 2.40 0.37 16.08
N LEU A 117 2.55 0.72 17.35
CA LEU A 117 3.73 1.39 17.88
C LEU A 117 4.69 0.45 18.67
N ALA A 118 4.44 -0.87 18.65
CA ALA A 118 5.37 -1.80 19.29
C ALA A 118 6.76 -1.72 18.63
N PRO A 119 7.87 -1.86 19.38
CA PRO A 119 7.97 -2.12 20.82
C PRO A 119 7.87 -0.87 21.71
N LEU A 120 7.82 0.35 21.15
CA LEU A 120 7.83 1.61 21.93
C LEU A 120 6.55 1.76 22.77
N SER A 121 5.43 1.21 22.30
CA SER A 121 4.16 1.19 23.03
C SER A 121 3.44 -0.13 22.76
N ASN A 122 3.02 -0.81 23.84
CA ASN A 122 2.22 -2.03 23.77
C ASN A 122 0.72 -1.76 23.71
N ARG A 123 0.30 -0.51 23.53
CA ARG A 123 -1.12 -0.16 23.41
C ARG A 123 -1.73 -0.83 22.20
N SER A 124 -2.80 -1.60 22.43
CA SER A 124 -3.58 -2.23 21.36
C SER A 124 -4.72 -1.31 20.90
N TYR A 125 -4.97 -1.35 19.60
CA TYR A 125 -6.06 -0.62 18.95
C TYR A 125 -6.95 -1.62 18.23
N SER A 126 -8.23 -1.67 18.63
CA SER A 126 -9.26 -2.50 18.02
C SER A 126 -10.60 -1.80 18.13
N LEU A 127 -11.34 -1.74 17.02
CA LEU A 127 -12.71 -1.23 16.99
C LEU A 127 -13.74 -2.36 17.03
N GLY A 128 -13.34 -3.62 16.81
CA GLY A 128 -14.19 -4.78 16.94
C GLY A 128 -15.40 -4.81 16.01
N LEU A 129 -15.35 -4.14 14.85
CA LEU A 129 -16.52 -3.97 13.97
C LEU A 129 -16.91 -5.26 13.27
N TRP A 130 -15.93 -6.01 12.75
CA TRP A 130 -16.13 -7.27 12.02
C TRP A 130 -14.84 -8.09 11.96
N THR A 131 -14.97 -9.38 11.65
CA THR A 131 -13.81 -10.27 11.46
C THR A 131 -13.22 -10.14 10.07
N ALA A 132 -11.95 -10.52 9.90
CA ALA A 132 -11.23 -10.43 8.62
C ALA A 132 -11.89 -11.27 7.51
N ASP A 133 -12.52 -12.38 7.83
CA ASP A 133 -13.21 -13.30 6.92
C ASP A 133 -14.68 -12.92 6.66
N SER A 134 -15.19 -11.87 7.29
CA SER A 134 -16.57 -11.43 7.20
C SER A 134 -16.98 -10.99 5.79
N ILE A 135 -18.29 -11.00 5.52
CA ILE A 135 -18.87 -10.45 4.29
C ILE A 135 -18.55 -8.96 4.17
N ALA A 136 -18.55 -8.21 5.30
CA ALA A 136 -18.21 -6.79 5.31
C ALA A 136 -16.80 -6.54 4.75
N ASN A 137 -15.81 -7.34 5.15
CA ASN A 137 -14.44 -7.22 4.65
C ASN A 137 -14.35 -7.55 3.15
N LYS A 138 -15.06 -8.58 2.67
CA LYS A 138 -15.13 -8.93 1.25
C LYS A 138 -15.79 -7.82 0.42
N VAL A 139 -16.84 -7.19 0.95
CA VAL A 139 -17.50 -6.05 0.31
C VAL A 139 -16.55 -4.85 0.23
N LEU A 140 -15.84 -4.51 1.31
CA LEU A 140 -14.84 -3.43 1.31
C LEU A 140 -13.72 -3.68 0.30
N PHE A 141 -13.26 -4.92 0.18
CA PHE A 141 -12.28 -5.30 -0.84
C PHE A 141 -12.85 -5.11 -2.25
N GLY A 142 -14.05 -5.60 -2.50
CA GLY A 142 -14.74 -5.45 -3.79
C GLY A 142 -14.97 -3.97 -4.17
N LEU A 143 -15.38 -3.14 -3.20
CA LEU A 143 -15.51 -1.69 -3.38
C LEU A 143 -14.17 -1.05 -3.71
N GLY A 144 -13.07 -1.48 -3.07
CA GLY A 144 -11.74 -1.01 -3.36
C GLY A 144 -11.29 -1.33 -4.79
N VAL A 145 -11.50 -2.56 -5.23
CA VAL A 145 -11.22 -2.98 -6.63
C VAL A 145 -12.11 -2.20 -7.61
N GLY A 146 -13.40 -2.09 -7.33
CA GLY A 146 -14.34 -1.34 -8.16
C GLY A 146 -13.99 0.15 -8.27
N ALA A 147 -13.59 0.78 -7.17
CA ALA A 147 -13.16 2.18 -7.17
C ALA A 147 -11.90 2.40 -8.01
N LEU A 148 -10.91 1.50 -7.90
CA LEU A 148 -9.69 1.58 -8.73
C LEU A 148 -10.01 1.37 -10.21
N ALA A 149 -10.79 0.34 -10.54
CA ALA A 149 -11.20 0.06 -11.92
C ALA A 149 -12.04 1.20 -12.51
N GLY A 150 -12.98 1.74 -11.73
CA GLY A 150 -13.81 2.88 -12.13
C GLY A 150 -12.99 4.14 -12.40
N THR A 151 -11.97 4.42 -11.56
CA THR A 151 -11.07 5.56 -11.78
C THR A 151 -10.26 5.38 -13.06
N VAL A 152 -9.71 4.18 -13.30
CA VAL A 152 -8.97 3.88 -14.54
C VAL A 152 -9.89 4.04 -15.77
N ALA A 153 -11.12 3.51 -15.72
CA ALA A 153 -12.09 3.65 -16.81
C ALA A 153 -12.44 5.11 -17.09
N LEU A 154 -12.69 5.92 -16.05
CA LEU A 154 -13.00 7.34 -16.21
C LEU A 154 -11.85 8.11 -16.86
N VAL A 155 -10.61 7.82 -16.45
CA VAL A 155 -9.42 8.47 -17.02
C VAL A 155 -9.18 8.09 -18.47
N SER A 156 -9.53 6.86 -18.87
CA SER A 156 -9.39 6.42 -20.27
C SER A 156 -10.42 7.03 -21.23
N LEU A 157 -11.42 7.73 -20.71
CA LEU A 157 -12.47 8.41 -21.50
C LEU A 157 -12.22 9.91 -21.69
N VAL A 158 -11.21 10.46 -21.03
CA VAL A 158 -10.82 11.88 -21.07
C VAL A 158 -9.52 12.05 -21.84
#